data_3e58e6307eadf9406693e1314da771b6
#
_entry.id   3e58e6307eadf9406693e1314da771b6
#
_cell.length_a   1.000
_cell.length_b   1.000
_cell.length_c   1.000
_cell.angle_alpha   90.00
_cell.angle_beta   90.00
_cell.angle_gamma   90.00
#
_symmetry.space_group_name_H-M   'P 1'
#
loop_
_entity.id
_entity.type
_entity.pdbx_description
1 polymer ?
#
loop_
_entity_poly.entity_id
_entity_poly.type
_entity_poly.pdbx_seq_one_letter_code
_entity_poly.pdbx_strand_id
1 'polypeptide(L)'
;ISGVFSTDNPNYKNSNKGLFTRLEATQIDQMDKFGYKSSKTGFSLGTSFEQYTDLFFSPTLNNYFETLKTSSTASDAKKKQKGDYFDSSFSYGLTLNKLNRNFQPSSGFISKFTQDIPIYSDDFSIENRYTFSKFYSPNDNAIISIKFLANSINSLAGDDVRISKRLFLPNKRLKGFEYGKIGPKDGADYIGGNYATALNFATTLPGLFKDLENIDFSLFFDAGNVWGVDYSDTIDDSSKVRSSTGLAVDWLTPIGPLSFSLATPL
;
A
#
# COMPACT_ATOMS: atom_id res chain seq x y z
N ILE A 1 -5.13 -16.75 -4.62
CA ILE A 1 -5.87 -16.73 -5.90
C ILE A 1 -6.66 -15.44 -5.94
N SER A 2 -6.64 -14.72 -7.06
CA SER A 2 -7.47 -13.54 -7.26
C SER A 2 -8.02 -13.52 -8.68
N GLY A 3 -9.29 -13.14 -8.81
CA GLY A 3 -9.95 -12.81 -10.05
C GLY A 3 -10.48 -11.37 -9.95
N VAL A 4 -10.15 -10.54 -10.93
CA VAL A 4 -10.65 -9.17 -11.02
C VAL A 4 -11.16 -8.93 -12.41
N PHE A 5 -12.40 -8.48 -12.51
CA PHE A 5 -12.97 -7.96 -13.74
C PHE A 5 -13.21 -6.47 -13.54
N SER A 6 -12.64 -5.65 -14.41
CA SER A 6 -12.81 -4.20 -14.36
C SER A 6 -13.16 -3.64 -15.71
N THR A 7 -14.02 -2.63 -15.71
CA THR A 7 -14.27 -1.78 -16.87
C THR A 7 -13.87 -0.36 -16.51
N ASP A 8 -13.23 0.31 -17.43
CA ASP A 8 -12.85 1.71 -17.31
C ASP A 8 -13.24 2.46 -18.60
N ASN A 9 -14.05 3.48 -18.43
CA ASN A 9 -14.41 4.40 -19.49
C ASN A 9 -13.88 5.79 -19.09
N PRO A 10 -12.73 6.21 -19.62
CA PRO A 10 -12.06 7.45 -19.18
C PRO A 10 -12.83 8.72 -19.54
N ASN A 11 -13.78 8.64 -20.46
CA ASN A 11 -14.59 9.78 -20.90
C ASN A 11 -16.06 9.38 -21.04
N TYR A 12 -16.68 9.03 -19.93
CA TYR A 12 -18.07 8.57 -19.91
C TYR A 12 -19.03 9.63 -20.46
N LYS A 13 -19.76 9.27 -21.51
CA LYS A 13 -20.70 10.15 -22.23
C LYS A 13 -20.11 11.51 -22.65
N ASN A 14 -18.84 11.55 -22.99
CA ASN A 14 -18.10 12.77 -23.38
C ASN A 14 -18.11 13.87 -22.29
N SER A 15 -18.16 13.48 -21.01
CA SER A 15 -18.25 14.40 -19.88
C SER A 15 -16.88 14.81 -19.31
N ASN A 16 -15.77 14.33 -19.87
CA ASN A 16 -14.41 14.43 -19.31
C ASN A 16 -14.29 13.81 -17.90
N LYS A 17 -15.19 12.90 -17.57
CA LYS A 17 -15.17 12.15 -16.30
C LYS A 17 -15.01 10.67 -16.62
N GLY A 18 -14.05 10.04 -15.97
CA GLY A 18 -13.90 8.59 -16.02
C GLY A 18 -14.97 7.90 -15.17
N LEU A 19 -15.49 6.79 -15.65
CA LEU A 19 -16.37 5.89 -14.91
C LEU A 19 -15.71 4.52 -14.86
N PHE A 20 -15.54 3.96 -13.69
CA PHE A 20 -14.99 2.62 -13.55
C PHE A 20 -15.88 1.73 -12.69
N THR A 21 -15.92 0.45 -13.03
CA THR A 21 -16.52 -0.60 -12.22
C THR A 21 -15.52 -1.70 -12.03
N ARG A 22 -15.56 -2.34 -10.86
CA ARG A 22 -14.67 -3.45 -10.54
C ARG A 22 -15.46 -4.52 -9.81
N LEU A 23 -15.35 -5.74 -10.28
CA LEU A 23 -15.77 -6.95 -9.58
C LEU A 23 -14.52 -7.69 -9.13
N GLU A 24 -14.50 -8.11 -7.90
CA GLU A 24 -13.33 -8.74 -7.31
C GLU A 24 -13.71 -9.99 -6.52
N ALA A 25 -12.93 -11.05 -6.71
CA ALA A 25 -12.94 -12.23 -5.86
C ALA A 25 -11.48 -12.57 -5.54
N THR A 26 -11.07 -12.37 -4.30
CA THR A 26 -9.69 -12.53 -3.86
C THR A 26 -9.63 -13.47 -2.67
N GLN A 27 -8.72 -14.43 -2.69
CA GLN A 27 -8.39 -15.27 -1.56
C GLN A 27 -6.93 -15.11 -1.21
N ILE A 28 -6.67 -14.67 0.02
CA ILE A 28 -5.35 -14.49 0.59
C ILE A 28 -5.17 -15.56 1.66
N ASP A 29 -4.23 -16.47 1.47
CA ASP A 29 -3.89 -17.51 2.42
C ASP A 29 -2.58 -17.13 3.12
N GLN A 30 -2.67 -16.78 4.39
CA GLN A 30 -1.57 -16.39 5.26
C GLN A 30 -1.55 -17.25 6.54
N MET A 31 -2.11 -18.48 6.47
CA MET A 31 -2.19 -19.37 7.61
C MET A 31 -0.83 -19.63 8.25
N ASP A 32 0.19 -19.88 7.42
CA ASP A 32 1.54 -20.22 7.89
C ASP A 32 2.31 -19.01 8.42
N LYS A 33 2.04 -17.81 7.88
CA LYS A 33 2.79 -16.58 8.24
C LYS A 33 2.12 -15.77 9.34
N PHE A 34 0.81 -15.61 9.25
CA PHE A 34 0.05 -14.70 10.11
C PHE A 34 -1.14 -15.37 10.80
N GLY A 35 -1.30 -16.68 10.61
CA GLY A 35 -2.33 -17.47 11.29
C GLY A 35 -3.76 -17.17 10.80
N TYR A 36 -3.96 -16.63 9.60
CA TYR A 36 -5.30 -16.40 9.06
C TYR A 36 -5.38 -16.58 7.54
N LYS A 37 -6.61 -16.75 7.07
CA LYS A 37 -6.99 -16.80 5.65
C LYS A 37 -8.22 -15.93 5.43
N SER A 38 -8.16 -15.08 4.42
CA SER A 38 -9.26 -14.20 4.02
C SER A 38 -9.73 -14.55 2.61
N SER A 39 -11.04 -14.63 2.44
CA SER A 39 -11.70 -14.71 1.14
C SER A 39 -12.64 -13.53 1.00
N LYS A 40 -12.37 -12.65 0.04
CA LYS A 40 -13.08 -11.39 -0.17
C LYS A 40 -13.71 -11.37 -1.56
N THR A 41 -15.00 -11.05 -1.62
CA THR A 41 -15.74 -10.89 -2.87
C THR A 41 -16.54 -9.60 -2.82
N GLY A 42 -16.59 -8.86 -3.91
CA GLY A 42 -17.36 -7.63 -3.91
C GLY A 42 -17.26 -6.84 -5.20
N PHE A 43 -17.83 -5.64 -5.15
CA PHE A 43 -17.80 -4.72 -6.27
C PHE A 43 -17.48 -3.29 -5.81
N SER A 44 -16.90 -2.53 -6.73
CA SER A 44 -16.69 -1.09 -6.58
C SER A 44 -17.22 -0.37 -7.81
N LEU A 45 -17.81 0.80 -7.57
CA LEU A 45 -18.24 1.74 -8.59
C LEU A 45 -17.67 3.10 -8.27
N GLY A 46 -16.98 3.71 -9.21
CA GLY A 46 -16.36 5.02 -8.97
C GLY A 46 -16.23 5.86 -10.22
N THR A 47 -15.93 7.11 -10.00
CA THR A 47 -15.61 8.06 -11.06
C THR A 47 -14.30 8.76 -10.76
N SER A 48 -13.64 9.28 -11.78
CA SER A 48 -12.42 10.08 -11.64
C SER A 48 -12.46 11.25 -12.60
N PHE A 49 -12.15 12.43 -12.12
CA PHE A 49 -12.12 13.64 -12.93
C PHE A 49 -11.14 14.66 -12.38
N GLU A 50 -10.65 15.50 -13.26
CA GLU A 50 -9.82 16.65 -12.91
C GLU A 50 -10.71 17.75 -12.32
N GLN A 51 -10.54 18.04 -11.03
CA GLN A 51 -11.31 19.07 -10.33
C GLN A 51 -10.66 20.45 -10.47
N TYR A 52 -9.34 20.50 -10.44
CA TYR A 52 -8.49 21.66 -10.71
C TYR A 52 -7.27 21.18 -11.48
N THR A 53 -6.55 22.06 -12.13
CA THR A 53 -5.34 21.73 -12.91
C THR A 53 -4.41 20.80 -12.15
N ASP A 54 -4.15 19.63 -12.71
CA ASP A 54 -3.31 18.56 -12.15
C ASP A 54 -3.87 17.90 -10.86
N LEU A 55 -5.05 18.32 -10.36
CA LEU A 55 -5.70 17.77 -9.19
C LEU A 55 -6.92 16.92 -9.59
N PHE A 56 -6.80 15.62 -9.39
CA PHE A 56 -7.84 14.64 -9.67
C PHE A 56 -8.58 14.26 -8.39
N PHE A 57 -9.91 14.18 -8.49
CA PHE A 57 -10.80 13.67 -7.45
C PHE A 57 -11.44 12.38 -7.91
N SER A 58 -11.41 11.36 -7.06
CA SER A 58 -11.84 9.99 -7.42
C SER A 58 -12.72 9.41 -6.30
N PRO A 59 -14.02 9.73 -6.26
CA PRO A 59 -14.96 9.11 -5.33
C PRO A 59 -15.34 7.69 -5.79
N THR A 60 -15.50 6.78 -4.84
CA THR A 60 -15.80 5.36 -5.09
C THR A 60 -16.71 4.82 -4.00
N LEU A 61 -17.71 4.05 -4.40
CA LEU A 61 -18.54 3.22 -3.51
C LEU A 61 -18.02 1.79 -3.59
N ASN A 62 -17.74 1.19 -2.44
CA ASN A 62 -17.23 -0.18 -2.32
C ASN A 62 -18.21 -1.02 -1.52
N ASN A 63 -18.42 -2.26 -1.93
CA ASN A 63 -19.22 -3.24 -1.21
C ASN A 63 -18.51 -4.59 -1.28
N TYR A 64 -18.17 -5.13 -0.12
CA TYR A 64 -17.41 -6.37 -0.01
C TYR A 64 -17.99 -7.29 1.04
N PHE A 65 -17.98 -8.57 0.71
CA PHE A 65 -18.21 -9.65 1.66
C PHE A 65 -16.88 -10.37 1.89
N GLU A 66 -16.51 -10.55 3.15
CA GLU A 66 -15.27 -11.20 3.55
C GLU A 66 -15.55 -12.36 4.50
N THR A 67 -14.98 -13.54 4.23
CA THR A 67 -14.90 -14.65 5.15
C THR A 67 -13.49 -14.75 5.70
N LEU A 68 -13.35 -14.60 7.01
CA LEU A 68 -12.07 -14.69 7.73
C LEU A 68 -12.00 -16.01 8.51
N LYS A 69 -10.96 -16.79 8.26
CA LYS A 69 -10.61 -18.02 8.98
C LYS A 69 -9.29 -17.86 9.70
N THR A 70 -9.16 -18.43 10.89
CA THR A 70 -7.94 -18.39 11.70
C THR A 70 -7.38 -19.79 11.93
N SER A 71 -6.06 -19.88 12.17
CA SER A 71 -5.41 -21.13 12.56
C SER A 71 -5.89 -21.60 13.94
N SER A 72 -5.88 -22.91 14.18
CA SER A 72 -6.14 -23.48 15.50
C SER A 72 -5.09 -23.07 16.53
N THR A 73 -3.87 -22.77 16.10
CA THR A 73 -2.75 -22.30 16.93
C THR A 73 -2.69 -20.78 17.10
N ALA A 74 -3.59 -20.03 16.43
CA ALA A 74 -3.65 -18.57 16.56
C ALA A 74 -4.01 -18.16 18.00
N SER A 75 -3.63 -16.93 18.38
CA SER A 75 -4.02 -16.36 19.68
C SER A 75 -5.54 -16.23 19.83
N ASP A 76 -6.02 -16.12 21.06
CA ASP A 76 -7.45 -15.98 21.32
C ASP A 76 -8.01 -14.68 20.74
N ALA A 77 -7.23 -13.62 20.71
CA ALA A 77 -7.58 -12.34 20.07
C ALA A 77 -7.84 -12.51 18.57
N LYS A 78 -6.99 -13.27 17.87
CA LYS A 78 -7.19 -13.60 16.45
C LYS A 78 -8.39 -14.52 16.23
N LYS A 79 -8.56 -15.56 17.08
CA LYS A 79 -9.69 -16.50 16.98
C LYS A 79 -11.05 -15.82 17.11
N LYS A 80 -11.15 -14.77 17.96
CA LYS A 80 -12.37 -13.97 18.13
C LYS A 80 -12.79 -13.25 16.84
N GLN A 81 -11.85 -12.96 15.92
CA GLN A 81 -12.11 -12.27 14.67
C GLN A 81 -12.50 -13.20 13.53
N LYS A 82 -12.58 -14.54 13.76
CA LYS A 82 -13.10 -15.48 12.77
C LYS A 82 -14.58 -15.21 12.52
N GLY A 83 -14.97 -15.06 11.25
CA GLY A 83 -16.37 -14.80 10.90
C GLY A 83 -16.55 -14.38 9.46
N ASP A 84 -17.80 -14.04 9.16
CA ASP A 84 -18.22 -13.45 7.91
C ASP A 84 -18.54 -11.97 8.16
N TYR A 85 -18.09 -11.11 7.27
CA TYR A 85 -18.19 -9.67 7.40
C TYR A 85 -18.72 -9.05 6.12
N PHE A 86 -19.59 -8.07 6.27
CA PHE A 86 -20.01 -7.23 5.17
C PHE A 86 -19.54 -5.80 5.38
N ASP A 87 -18.86 -5.24 4.41
CA ASP A 87 -18.35 -3.88 4.41
C ASP A 87 -18.92 -3.11 3.23
N SER A 88 -19.62 -2.01 3.50
CA SER A 88 -19.98 -0.97 2.53
C SER A 88 -19.28 0.32 2.91
N SER A 89 -18.48 0.88 2.01
CA SER A 89 -17.71 2.09 2.29
C SER A 89 -17.75 3.07 1.14
N PHE A 90 -17.60 4.34 1.49
CA PHE A 90 -17.34 5.42 0.56
C PHE A 90 -15.88 5.81 0.66
N SER A 91 -15.15 5.64 -0.43
CA SER A 91 -13.76 6.10 -0.53
C SER A 91 -13.68 7.34 -1.39
N TYR A 92 -12.74 8.21 -1.11
CA TYR A 92 -12.35 9.25 -2.06
C TYR A 92 -10.84 9.37 -2.14
N GLY A 93 -10.36 9.66 -3.34
CA GLY A 93 -8.97 9.92 -3.62
C GLY A 93 -8.75 11.33 -4.13
N LEU A 94 -7.69 11.98 -3.63
CA LEU A 94 -7.17 13.24 -4.16
C LEU A 94 -5.76 12.98 -4.68
N THR A 95 -5.53 13.24 -5.97
CA THR A 95 -4.21 13.07 -6.59
C THR A 95 -3.78 14.36 -7.24
N LEU A 96 -2.73 14.99 -6.71
CA LEU A 96 -2.04 16.10 -7.34
C LEU A 96 -0.81 15.54 -8.07
N ASN A 97 -0.82 15.60 -9.41
CA ASN A 97 0.24 15.04 -10.24
C ASN A 97 0.94 16.13 -11.06
N LYS A 98 2.12 16.51 -10.63
CA LYS A 98 3.02 17.47 -11.29
C LYS A 98 4.33 16.83 -11.75
N LEU A 99 4.27 15.55 -12.13
CA LEU A 99 5.41 14.85 -12.72
C LEU A 99 5.59 15.28 -14.17
N ASN A 100 6.84 15.36 -14.61
CA ASN A 100 7.16 15.64 -16.01
C ASN A 100 6.73 14.51 -16.97
N ARG A 101 6.64 13.27 -16.44
CA ARG A 101 6.14 12.07 -17.16
C ARG A 101 5.69 11.01 -16.15
N ASN A 102 4.74 10.18 -16.55
CA ASN A 102 4.19 9.15 -15.66
C ASN A 102 5.09 7.92 -15.50
N PHE A 103 5.85 7.61 -16.53
CA PHE A 103 6.80 6.50 -16.52
C PHE A 103 8.23 7.02 -16.38
N GLN A 104 9.00 6.47 -15.43
CA GLN A 104 10.37 6.88 -15.08
C GLN A 104 10.50 8.42 -14.94
N PRO A 105 9.76 9.05 -14.02
CA PRO A 105 9.84 10.50 -13.85
C PRO A 105 11.23 10.93 -13.39
N SER A 106 11.71 12.02 -14.00
CA SER A 106 12.99 12.63 -13.64
C SER A 106 12.84 13.94 -12.86
N SER A 107 11.66 14.55 -12.92
CA SER A 107 11.38 15.79 -12.19
C SER A 107 9.91 15.94 -11.82
N GLY A 108 9.64 16.84 -10.87
CA GLY A 108 8.29 17.09 -10.38
C GLY A 108 7.92 16.24 -9.17
N PHE A 109 6.62 16.20 -8.86
CA PHE A 109 6.12 15.44 -7.72
C PHE A 109 4.71 14.92 -7.95
N ILE A 110 4.34 13.89 -7.21
CA ILE A 110 2.98 13.40 -7.09
C ILE A 110 2.62 13.23 -5.62
N SER A 111 1.44 13.71 -5.25
CA SER A 111 0.86 13.59 -3.91
C SER A 111 -0.49 12.91 -4.03
N LYS A 112 -0.71 11.82 -3.28
CA LYS A 112 -1.97 11.08 -3.27
C LYS A 112 -2.46 10.92 -1.84
N PHE A 113 -3.70 11.30 -1.61
CA PHE A 113 -4.43 11.02 -0.38
C PHE A 113 -5.66 10.19 -0.71
N THR A 114 -5.92 9.15 0.05
CA THR A 114 -7.15 8.36 -0.06
C THR A 114 -7.70 8.14 1.34
N GLN A 115 -9.00 8.35 1.51
CA GLN A 115 -9.71 8.02 2.73
C GLN A 115 -10.84 7.05 2.41
N ASP A 116 -10.96 6.00 3.22
CA ASP A 116 -12.04 5.02 3.18
C ASP A 116 -12.91 5.20 4.42
N ILE A 117 -14.18 5.57 4.22
CA ILE A 117 -15.15 5.90 5.26
C ILE A 117 -16.21 4.81 5.29
N PRO A 118 -16.41 4.09 6.39
CA PRO A 118 -17.44 3.07 6.47
C PRO A 118 -18.85 3.70 6.42
N ILE A 119 -19.72 3.18 5.54
CA ILE A 119 -21.15 3.49 5.51
C ILE A 119 -21.89 2.47 6.37
N TYR A 120 -21.58 1.20 6.15
CA TYR A 120 -22.04 0.07 6.94
C TYR A 120 -20.89 -0.95 7.02
N SER A 121 -20.61 -1.43 8.21
CA SER A 121 -19.54 -2.40 8.44
C SER A 121 -19.79 -3.12 9.75
N ASP A 122 -19.40 -4.40 9.82
CA ASP A 122 -19.42 -5.15 11.08
C ASP A 122 -18.29 -4.70 12.03
N ASP A 123 -17.26 -4.05 11.48
CA ASP A 123 -16.20 -3.35 12.24
C ASP A 123 -16.02 -1.94 11.65
N PHE A 124 -16.64 -0.94 12.23
CA PHE A 124 -16.55 0.45 11.76
C PHE A 124 -15.10 0.97 11.87
N SER A 125 -14.32 0.86 10.82
CA SER A 125 -12.95 1.37 10.76
C SER A 125 -12.75 2.35 9.61
N ILE A 126 -12.13 3.51 9.91
CA ILE A 126 -11.73 4.51 8.92
C ILE A 126 -10.25 4.30 8.55
N GLU A 127 -9.97 4.26 7.26
CA GLU A 127 -8.61 4.13 6.76
C GLU A 127 -8.17 5.37 5.98
N ASN A 128 -6.96 5.85 6.29
CA ASN A 128 -6.30 6.95 5.58
C ASN A 128 -5.00 6.46 4.98
N ARG A 129 -4.77 6.79 3.71
CA ARG A 129 -3.52 6.49 2.99
C ARG A 129 -2.99 7.76 2.37
N TYR A 130 -1.76 8.06 2.66
CA TYR A 130 -1.05 9.18 2.04
C TYR A 130 0.25 8.70 1.42
N THR A 131 0.49 9.09 0.18
CA THR A 131 1.78 8.87 -0.48
C THR A 131 2.23 10.14 -1.17
N PHE A 132 3.53 10.41 -1.05
CA PHE A 132 4.19 11.51 -1.72
C PHE A 132 5.44 10.99 -2.42
N SER A 133 5.71 11.45 -3.62
CA SER A 133 6.96 11.17 -4.34
C SER A 133 7.41 12.40 -5.07
N LYS A 134 8.68 12.78 -4.88
CA LYS A 134 9.33 13.90 -5.55
C LYS A 134 10.57 13.41 -6.26
N PHE A 135 10.80 13.93 -7.45
CA PHE A 135 11.95 13.64 -8.30
C PHE A 135 12.65 14.94 -8.67
N TYR A 136 13.97 14.87 -8.73
CA TYR A 136 14.82 15.98 -9.10
C TYR A 136 16.05 15.46 -9.83
N SER A 137 16.31 15.95 -11.04
CA SER A 137 17.53 15.67 -11.79
C SER A 137 18.46 16.87 -11.70
N PRO A 138 19.56 16.76 -10.96
CA PRO A 138 20.60 17.82 -10.96
C PRO A 138 21.32 17.91 -12.30
N ASN A 139 21.39 16.80 -13.04
CA ASN A 139 21.94 16.66 -14.38
C ASN A 139 21.34 15.43 -15.07
N ASP A 140 21.70 15.20 -16.34
CA ASP A 140 21.15 14.09 -17.13
C ASP A 140 21.56 12.70 -16.63
N ASN A 141 22.59 12.61 -15.80
CA ASN A 141 23.18 11.34 -15.32
C ASN A 141 22.71 10.95 -13.91
N ALA A 142 21.89 11.78 -13.26
CA ALA A 142 21.43 11.49 -11.91
C ALA A 142 19.98 11.94 -11.67
N ILE A 143 19.18 11.08 -11.03
CA ILE A 143 17.84 11.38 -10.58
C ILE A 143 17.77 11.09 -9.08
N ILE A 144 17.50 12.11 -8.30
CA ILE A 144 17.25 12.01 -6.86
C ILE A 144 15.76 11.84 -6.64
N SER A 145 15.35 10.86 -5.85
CA SER A 145 13.96 10.66 -5.48
C SER A 145 13.78 10.57 -3.97
N ILE A 146 12.70 11.19 -3.49
CA ILE A 146 12.22 11.06 -2.12
C ILE A 146 10.79 10.56 -2.20
N LYS A 147 10.49 9.45 -1.50
CA LYS A 147 9.14 8.89 -1.45
C LYS A 147 8.73 8.69 0.00
N PHE A 148 7.54 9.15 0.33
CA PHE A 148 6.96 9.06 1.66
C PHE A 148 5.64 8.28 1.60
N LEU A 149 5.35 7.50 2.63
CA LEU A 149 4.11 6.79 2.85
C LEU A 149 3.69 6.98 4.31
N ALA A 150 2.42 7.29 4.53
CA ALA A 150 1.80 7.28 5.84
C ALA A 150 0.37 6.74 5.71
N ASN A 151 0.10 5.64 6.39
CA ASN A 151 -1.20 5.00 6.43
C ASN A 151 -1.67 4.89 7.88
N SER A 152 -2.96 5.06 8.10
CA SER A 152 -3.60 4.81 9.39
C SER A 152 -4.93 4.10 9.20
N ILE A 153 -5.26 3.21 10.13
CA ILE A 153 -6.57 2.62 10.24
C ILE A 153 -6.99 2.62 11.70
N ASN A 154 -8.20 3.12 11.98
CA ASN A 154 -8.69 3.26 13.35
C ASN A 154 -10.14 2.83 13.42
N SER A 155 -10.51 2.08 14.47
CA SER A 155 -11.89 1.78 14.77
C SER A 155 -12.63 3.05 15.21
N LEU A 156 -13.85 3.22 14.74
CA LEU A 156 -14.76 4.30 15.14
C LEU A 156 -15.78 3.84 16.21
N ALA A 157 -15.92 2.53 16.40
CA ALA A 157 -16.85 1.94 17.36
C ALA A 157 -16.18 1.50 18.66
N GLY A 158 -14.84 1.59 18.76
CA GLY A 158 -14.07 1.13 19.92
C GLY A 158 -13.75 -0.36 19.89
N ASP A 159 -14.09 -1.06 18.80
CA ASP A 159 -13.72 -2.43 18.56
C ASP A 159 -12.29 -2.53 17.99
N ASP A 160 -11.73 -3.74 18.02
CA ASP A 160 -10.43 -4.01 17.41
C ASP A 160 -10.51 -3.89 15.87
N VAL A 161 -9.49 -3.30 15.26
CA VAL A 161 -9.33 -3.36 13.81
C VAL A 161 -9.09 -4.82 13.39
N ARG A 162 -9.89 -5.30 12.44
CA ARG A 162 -9.82 -6.66 11.91
C ARG A 162 -8.44 -6.97 11.35
N ILE A 163 -7.90 -8.15 11.65
CA ILE A 163 -6.53 -8.55 11.26
C ILE A 163 -6.31 -8.46 9.75
N SER A 164 -7.32 -8.71 8.92
CA SER A 164 -7.24 -8.61 7.46
C SER A 164 -7.13 -7.16 6.96
N LYS A 165 -7.47 -6.17 7.79
CA LYS A 165 -7.38 -4.74 7.50
C LYS A 165 -6.12 -4.10 8.08
N ARG A 166 -5.40 -4.77 8.99
CA ARG A 166 -4.19 -4.22 9.61
C ARG A 166 -3.09 -3.93 8.60
N LEU A 167 -2.30 -2.92 8.90
CA LEU A 167 -1.30 -2.38 7.99
C LEU A 167 0.02 -3.13 8.11
N PHE A 168 0.65 -3.35 6.96
CA PHE A 168 2.00 -3.87 6.82
C PHE A 168 2.76 -3.00 5.81
N LEU A 169 4.08 -2.93 5.94
CA LEU A 169 4.91 -2.24 4.95
C LEU A 169 5.23 -3.18 3.78
N PRO A 170 4.98 -2.76 2.53
CA PRO A 170 5.44 -3.47 1.35
C PRO A 170 6.97 -3.54 1.28
N ASN A 171 7.55 -4.64 0.78
CA ASN A 171 9.01 -4.81 0.62
C ASN A 171 9.68 -3.67 -0.16
N LYS A 172 8.98 -3.11 -1.15
CA LYS A 172 9.47 -1.95 -1.93
C LYS A 172 9.63 -0.67 -1.10
N ARG A 173 9.05 -0.62 0.10
CA ARG A 173 9.12 0.52 1.01
C ARG A 173 10.15 0.34 2.12
N LEU A 174 10.57 -0.90 2.37
CA LEU A 174 11.62 -1.19 3.34
C LEU A 174 12.34 -2.47 2.91
N LYS A 175 13.32 -2.29 2.02
CA LYS A 175 14.12 -3.39 1.49
C LYS A 175 15.05 -3.97 2.57
N GLY A 176 15.45 -5.23 2.44
CA GLY A 176 16.28 -5.91 3.44
C GLY A 176 15.53 -6.51 4.63
N PHE A 177 14.22 -6.31 4.71
CA PHE A 177 13.36 -6.92 5.72
C PHE A 177 12.32 -7.83 5.08
N GLU A 178 12.02 -8.94 5.73
CA GLU A 178 10.95 -9.84 5.26
C GLU A 178 9.59 -9.19 5.45
N TYR A 179 8.73 -9.31 4.42
CA TYR A 179 7.36 -8.79 4.47
C TYR A 179 6.59 -9.33 5.67
N GLY A 180 5.98 -8.42 6.41
CA GLY A 180 5.15 -8.72 7.56
C GLY A 180 5.92 -8.99 8.85
N LYS A 181 7.26 -8.97 8.84
CA LYS A 181 8.07 -9.18 10.05
C LYS A 181 8.55 -7.86 10.70
N ILE A 182 7.72 -6.83 10.63
CA ILE A 182 7.97 -5.53 11.26
C ILE A 182 6.69 -5.11 11.98
N GLY A 183 6.83 -4.54 13.17
CA GLY A 183 5.74 -4.00 13.95
C GLY A 183 5.25 -4.93 15.07
N PRO A 184 4.01 -4.74 15.52
CA PRO A 184 3.44 -5.43 16.66
C PRO A 184 3.41 -6.96 16.54
N LYS A 185 3.60 -7.63 17.68
CA LYS A 185 3.58 -9.08 17.79
C LYS A 185 2.56 -9.52 18.84
N ASP A 186 1.85 -10.59 18.51
CA ASP A 186 1.02 -11.35 19.43
C ASP A 186 1.68 -12.73 19.62
N GLY A 187 2.42 -12.89 20.72
CA GLY A 187 3.30 -14.04 20.91
C GLY A 187 4.42 -14.10 19.86
N ALA A 188 4.46 -15.16 19.06
CA ALA A 188 5.44 -15.33 17.98
C ALA A 188 5.02 -14.68 16.66
N ASP A 189 3.73 -14.32 16.52
CA ASP A 189 3.15 -13.89 15.26
C ASP A 189 3.16 -12.37 15.11
N TYR A 190 3.61 -11.88 13.97
CA TYR A 190 3.39 -10.49 13.59
C TYR A 190 1.92 -10.30 13.19
N ILE A 191 1.31 -9.24 13.66
CA ILE A 191 -0.12 -8.98 13.47
C ILE A 191 -0.41 -7.72 12.64
N GLY A 192 0.64 -7.02 12.17
CA GLY A 192 0.48 -5.69 11.57
C GLY A 192 0.13 -4.63 12.62
N GLY A 193 -0.07 -3.41 12.17
CA GLY A 193 -0.39 -2.28 13.05
C GLY A 193 -1.53 -1.44 12.52
N ASN A 194 -1.96 -0.48 13.33
CA ASN A 194 -2.94 0.53 12.94
C ASN A 194 -2.29 1.70 12.19
N TYR A 195 -0.97 1.82 12.30
CA TYR A 195 -0.19 2.87 11.65
C TYR A 195 1.00 2.26 10.91
N ALA A 196 1.30 2.79 9.74
CA ALA A 196 2.48 2.42 8.96
C ALA A 196 3.06 3.66 8.27
N THR A 197 4.38 3.87 8.43
CA THR A 197 5.08 4.94 7.71
C THR A 197 6.36 4.42 7.07
N ALA A 198 6.72 5.02 5.94
CA ALA A 198 8.00 4.76 5.29
C ALA A 198 8.53 6.01 4.60
N LEU A 199 9.83 6.19 4.66
CA LEU A 199 10.60 7.19 3.93
C LEU A 199 11.64 6.46 3.07
N ASN A 200 11.65 6.74 1.79
CA ASN A 200 12.62 6.18 0.84
C ASN A 200 13.37 7.34 0.18
N PHE A 201 14.67 7.27 0.21
CA PHE A 201 15.56 8.14 -0.54
C PHE A 201 16.34 7.29 -1.53
N ALA A 202 16.44 7.73 -2.77
CA ALA A 202 17.28 7.05 -3.76
C ALA A 202 17.92 8.03 -4.72
N THR A 203 19.12 7.67 -5.16
CA THR A 203 19.82 8.32 -6.27
C THR A 203 19.96 7.28 -7.39
N THR A 204 19.22 7.48 -8.45
CA THR A 204 19.28 6.66 -9.67
C THR A 204 20.28 7.26 -10.65
N LEU A 205 21.08 6.42 -11.27
CA LEU A 205 22.12 6.78 -12.21
C LEU A 205 21.75 6.19 -13.60
N PRO A 206 20.91 6.87 -14.39
CA PRO A 206 20.53 6.41 -15.72
C PRO A 206 21.75 6.34 -16.63
N GLY A 207 21.85 5.27 -17.41
CA GLY A 207 22.92 5.14 -18.40
C GLY A 207 24.33 5.10 -17.79
N LEU A 208 24.49 4.68 -16.53
CA LEU A 208 25.81 4.50 -15.89
C LEU A 208 26.76 3.66 -16.74
N PHE A 209 26.23 2.66 -17.42
CA PHE A 209 26.95 1.84 -18.38
C PHE A 209 26.34 2.06 -19.78
N LYS A 210 27.10 2.65 -20.69
CA LYS A 210 26.64 3.04 -22.04
C LYS A 210 26.05 1.88 -22.87
N ASP A 211 26.51 0.66 -22.61
CA ASP A 211 26.06 -0.55 -23.30
C ASP A 211 24.78 -1.17 -22.69
N LEU A 212 24.25 -0.59 -21.59
CA LEU A 212 23.12 -1.10 -20.83
C LEU A 212 22.00 -0.04 -20.72
N GLU A 213 21.51 0.46 -21.85
CA GLU A 213 20.54 1.56 -21.93
C GLU A 213 19.21 1.29 -21.22
N ASN A 214 18.84 0.01 -20.99
CA ASN A 214 17.61 -0.40 -20.35
C ASN A 214 17.80 -0.73 -18.86
N ILE A 215 18.96 -0.44 -18.28
CA ILE A 215 19.31 -0.77 -16.90
C ILE A 215 19.70 0.51 -16.15
N ASP A 216 18.93 0.77 -15.07
CA ASP A 216 19.21 1.86 -14.15
C ASP A 216 19.76 1.32 -12.83
N PHE A 217 20.85 1.90 -12.36
CA PHE A 217 21.45 1.61 -11.06
C PHE A 217 21.03 2.67 -10.05
N SER A 218 20.73 2.25 -8.83
CA SER A 218 20.34 3.16 -7.75
C SER A 218 21.05 2.82 -6.46
N LEU A 219 21.44 3.87 -5.73
CA LEU A 219 21.77 3.81 -4.31
C LEU A 219 20.51 4.20 -3.55
N PHE A 220 20.17 3.48 -2.47
CA PHE A 220 18.98 3.81 -1.69
C PHE A 220 19.24 3.78 -0.19
N PHE A 221 18.39 4.53 0.52
CA PHE A 221 18.19 4.47 1.96
C PHE A 221 16.69 4.41 2.22
N ASP A 222 16.27 3.39 2.98
CA ASP A 222 14.88 3.20 3.39
C ASP A 222 14.78 3.26 4.91
N ALA A 223 13.73 3.91 5.40
CA ALA A 223 13.36 3.89 6.80
C ALA A 223 11.84 3.69 6.93
N GLY A 224 11.40 2.93 7.92
CA GLY A 224 9.97 2.70 8.10
C GLY A 224 9.64 2.06 9.44
N ASN A 225 8.37 2.14 9.79
CA ASN A 225 7.81 1.56 11.01
C ASN A 225 6.35 1.15 10.79
N VAL A 226 5.92 0.16 11.58
CA VAL A 226 4.54 -0.28 11.74
C VAL A 226 4.26 -0.36 13.23
N TRP A 227 3.20 0.28 13.72
CA TRP A 227 2.87 0.33 15.14
C TRP A 227 1.39 0.53 15.40
N GLY A 228 1.01 0.51 16.67
CA GLY A 228 -0.35 0.72 17.15
C GLY A 228 -1.19 -0.54 17.07
N VAL A 229 -1.72 -0.93 18.23
CA VAL A 229 -2.68 -2.02 18.38
C VAL A 229 -3.73 -1.57 19.39
N ASP A 230 -4.97 -1.80 19.09
CA ASP A 230 -6.13 -1.36 19.88
C ASP A 230 -6.63 -2.41 20.85
N TYR A 231 -6.03 -3.61 20.89
CA TYR A 231 -6.38 -4.64 21.85
C TYR A 231 -5.18 -5.13 22.67
N SER A 232 -5.44 -5.51 23.92
CA SER A 232 -4.52 -6.18 24.88
C SER A 232 -3.17 -5.49 25.16
N ASP A 233 -2.97 -5.10 26.40
CA ASP A 233 -1.70 -4.56 26.92
C ASP A 233 -0.52 -5.55 26.91
N THR A 234 -0.77 -6.83 26.57
CA THR A 234 0.26 -7.89 26.48
C THR A 234 0.93 -7.98 25.11
N ILE A 235 0.50 -7.17 24.15
CA ILE A 235 1.06 -7.14 22.80
C ILE A 235 2.36 -6.35 22.82
N ASP A 236 3.43 -6.90 22.24
CA ASP A 236 4.65 -6.15 21.96
C ASP A 236 4.41 -5.18 20.80
N ASP A 237 3.97 -3.98 21.13
CA ASP A 237 3.82 -2.86 20.19
C ASP A 237 5.15 -2.12 20.04
N SER A 238 6.11 -2.80 19.44
CA SER A 238 7.42 -2.22 19.19
C SER A 238 7.34 -1.10 18.14
N SER A 239 7.37 0.15 18.59
CA SER A 239 7.42 1.35 17.73
C SER A 239 8.82 1.65 17.19
N LYS A 240 9.68 0.64 16.99
CA LYS A 240 11.06 0.82 16.54
C LYS A 240 11.10 1.13 15.04
N VAL A 241 11.67 2.26 14.67
CA VAL A 241 12.02 2.56 13.29
C VAL A 241 13.10 1.56 12.82
N ARG A 242 12.86 0.96 11.67
CA ARG A 242 13.83 0.12 10.96
C ARG A 242 14.37 0.87 9.78
N SER A 243 15.64 0.68 9.48
CA SER A 243 16.29 1.30 8.32
C SER A 243 17.17 0.32 7.58
N SER A 244 17.38 0.58 6.31
CA SER A 244 18.28 -0.18 5.45
C SER A 244 18.88 0.71 4.38
N THR A 245 20.02 0.28 3.86
CA THR A 245 20.67 0.91 2.72
C THR A 245 21.13 -0.15 1.74
N GLY A 246 21.39 0.22 0.50
CA GLY A 246 21.86 -0.73 -0.48
C GLY A 246 21.87 -0.23 -1.91
N LEU A 247 22.03 -1.18 -2.81
CA LEU A 247 22.03 -1.00 -4.24
C LEU A 247 20.75 -1.59 -4.85
N ALA A 248 20.21 -0.95 -5.86
CA ALA A 248 19.12 -1.49 -6.66
C ALA A 248 19.47 -1.38 -8.15
N VAL A 249 18.91 -2.31 -8.91
CA VAL A 249 19.02 -2.38 -10.36
C VAL A 249 17.61 -2.52 -10.92
N ASP A 250 17.18 -1.54 -11.69
CA ASP A 250 15.91 -1.55 -12.40
C ASP A 250 16.19 -1.84 -13.87
N TRP A 251 15.70 -2.96 -14.37
CA TRP A 251 15.89 -3.43 -15.72
C TRP A 251 14.57 -3.44 -16.49
N LEU A 252 14.48 -2.63 -17.53
CA LEU A 252 13.32 -2.60 -18.42
C LEU A 252 13.47 -3.70 -19.47
N THR A 253 12.74 -4.80 -19.28
CA THR A 253 12.73 -5.93 -20.21
C THR A 253 11.52 -5.88 -21.14
N PRO A 254 11.55 -6.60 -22.29
CA PRO A 254 10.39 -6.71 -23.20
C PRO A 254 9.13 -7.29 -22.53
N ILE A 255 9.27 -8.06 -21.45
CA ILE A 255 8.15 -8.64 -20.69
C ILE A 255 7.71 -7.77 -19.52
N GLY A 256 8.37 -6.63 -19.27
CA GLY A 256 8.08 -5.68 -18.20
C GLY A 256 9.29 -5.30 -17.35
N PRO A 257 9.13 -4.35 -16.42
CA PRO A 257 10.21 -3.91 -15.55
C PRO A 257 10.51 -4.95 -14.48
N LEU A 258 11.80 -5.27 -14.32
CA LEU A 258 12.33 -6.09 -13.23
C LEU A 258 13.18 -5.22 -12.31
N SER A 259 13.02 -5.40 -11.00
CA SER A 259 13.81 -4.70 -9.99
C SER A 259 14.53 -5.71 -9.09
N PHE A 260 15.81 -5.55 -8.94
CA PHE A 260 16.64 -6.31 -8.01
C PHE A 260 17.24 -5.37 -6.99
N SER A 261 17.36 -5.80 -5.74
CA SER A 261 18.01 -5.00 -4.70
C SER A 261 18.85 -5.85 -3.77
N LEU A 262 20.03 -5.34 -3.43
CA LEU A 262 20.87 -5.84 -2.36
C LEU A 262 20.81 -4.82 -1.23
N ALA A 263 20.27 -5.23 -0.08
CA ALA A 263 20.02 -4.36 1.05
C ALA A 263 20.69 -4.89 2.32
N THR A 264 21.21 -3.97 3.12
CA THR A 264 21.72 -4.25 4.47
C THR A 264 20.87 -3.49 5.49
N PRO A 265 20.21 -4.17 6.45
CA PRO A 265 19.60 -3.52 7.62
C PRO A 265 20.64 -2.76 8.44
N LEU A 266 20.21 -1.62 9.03
CA LEU A 266 21.03 -0.73 9.87
C LEU A 266 20.55 -0.78 11.32
#